data_d607f3318c10714f386c96178b453d90
#
_entry.id   d607f3318c10714f386c96178b453d90
#
_cell.length_a   1.000
_cell.length_b   1.000
_cell.length_c   1.000
_cell.angle_alpha   90.00
_cell.angle_beta   90.00
_cell.angle_gamma   90.00
#
_symmetry.space_group_name_H-M   'P 1'
#
loop_
_entity.id
_entity.type
_entity.pdbx_description
1 polymer ?
#
loop_
_entity_poly.entity_id
_entity_poly.type
_entity_poly.pdbx_seq_one_letter_code
_entity_poly.pdbx_strand_id
1 'polypeptide(L)'
;MIGRRRFLTLMGAATVLYKSRAVAAADQSSPASSAPWRMRLATSSIHFMGLPIEKACERIAELGFEAIDIWSAHEGCPHLDDVASRLGPDGLKELLDKHQLRLSAFSVYAGGYARYAELLGRAGGGVAVQGSAGPCEPAELSSRMRQFIESLKPLIELAEKHNSYLAIENHGSALLDAPDSFKAFVDTNTSPRLGIALAPYHLQTLKASVPEVIRICGRQLLFFYAWQNQPDSKQLPGVGPTDMTPWVQALADVKYRGYVHPFMHGHPGTDVMARDLATAKEYLKDCYVRLHGPADT
;
A
#
# COMPACT_ATOMS: atom_id res chain seq x y z
N MET A 1 -11.75 -62.84 48.98
CA MET A 1 -12.59 -61.67 48.74
C MET A 1 -11.68 -60.45 48.68
N ILE A 2 -11.33 -60.02 47.46
CA ILE A 2 -10.36 -58.92 47.23
C ILE A 2 -11.08 -57.88 46.38
N GLY A 3 -11.31 -56.71 46.97
CA GLY A 3 -12.02 -55.60 46.33
C GLY A 3 -11.14 -54.84 45.28
N ARG A 4 -11.66 -54.68 44.07
CA ARG A 4 -11.04 -53.91 43.01
C ARG A 4 -11.42 -52.40 43.19
N ARG A 5 -10.44 -51.53 43.50
CA ARG A 5 -10.54 -50.12 43.43
C ARG A 5 -10.31 -49.64 41.95
N ARG A 6 -11.33 -49.04 41.35
CA ARG A 6 -11.22 -48.34 40.06
C ARG A 6 -10.65 -46.96 40.32
N PHE A 7 -9.50 -46.65 39.67
CA PHE A 7 -8.99 -45.28 39.53
C PHE A 7 -9.66 -44.65 38.31
N LEU A 8 -10.41 -43.61 38.53
CA LEU A 8 -10.88 -42.72 37.47
C LEU A 8 -9.83 -41.60 37.27
N THR A 9 -9.16 -41.63 36.13
CA THR A 9 -8.29 -40.55 35.69
C THR A 9 -9.15 -39.51 34.95
N LEU A 10 -9.37 -38.33 35.54
CA LEU A 10 -9.93 -37.18 34.86
C LEU A 10 -8.87 -36.59 33.95
N MET A 11 -9.02 -36.75 32.63
CA MET A 11 -8.33 -35.93 31.65
C MET A 11 -9.09 -34.61 31.49
N GLY A 12 -8.56 -33.54 32.07
CA GLY A 12 -9.02 -32.18 31.81
C GLY A 12 -8.51 -31.73 30.45
N ALA A 13 -9.39 -31.68 29.45
CA ALA A 13 -9.10 -31.05 28.18
C ALA A 13 -9.15 -29.51 28.36
N ALA A 14 -7.98 -28.87 28.41
CA ALA A 14 -7.88 -27.44 28.33
C ALA A 14 -8.13 -26.99 26.88
N THR A 15 -9.34 -26.58 26.59
CA THR A 15 -9.69 -25.98 25.32
C THR A 15 -9.11 -24.56 25.30
N VAL A 16 -7.96 -24.39 24.67
CA VAL A 16 -7.41 -23.06 24.36
C VAL A 16 -8.27 -22.46 23.26
N LEU A 17 -9.17 -21.57 23.62
CA LEU A 17 -9.91 -20.73 22.70
C LEU A 17 -8.93 -19.73 22.04
N TYR A 18 -8.38 -20.09 20.91
CA TYR A 18 -7.70 -19.18 20.02
C TYR A 18 -8.75 -18.20 19.44
N LYS A 19 -8.87 -17.03 20.04
CA LYS A 19 -9.59 -15.92 19.40
C LYS A 19 -8.77 -15.46 18.20
N SER A 20 -9.02 -16.04 17.03
CA SER A 20 -8.57 -15.50 15.77
C SER A 20 -9.21 -14.11 15.60
N ARG A 21 -8.45 -13.06 15.88
CA ARG A 21 -8.79 -11.72 15.41
C ARG A 21 -8.65 -11.76 13.89
N ALA A 22 -9.76 -11.97 13.19
CA ALA A 22 -9.84 -11.68 11.77
C ALA A 22 -9.46 -10.20 11.59
N VAL A 23 -8.30 -9.95 11.00
CA VAL A 23 -7.85 -8.63 10.62
C VAL A 23 -8.68 -8.28 9.38
N ALA A 24 -9.75 -7.53 9.59
CA ALA A 24 -10.54 -6.99 8.50
C ALA A 24 -9.60 -6.13 7.65
N ALA A 25 -9.49 -6.45 6.35
CA ALA A 25 -9.07 -5.49 5.35
C ALA A 25 -9.86 -4.21 5.63
N ALA A 26 -9.19 -3.06 5.65
CA ALA A 26 -9.82 -1.81 6.03
C ALA A 26 -11.07 -1.61 5.19
N ASP A 27 -12.25 -1.87 5.78
CA ASP A 27 -13.53 -1.73 5.12
C ASP A 27 -13.71 -0.25 4.73
N GLN A 28 -13.53 0.02 3.45
CA GLN A 28 -13.66 1.36 2.88
C GLN A 28 -15.12 1.85 2.88
N SER A 29 -16.08 0.97 3.21
CA SER A 29 -17.52 1.25 3.21
C SER A 29 -18.05 1.70 4.58
N SER A 30 -17.28 1.64 5.66
CA SER A 30 -17.74 2.08 6.99
C SER A 30 -18.03 3.56 7.05
N PRO A 31 -19.11 4.00 7.73
CA PRO A 31 -19.42 5.41 7.92
C PRO A 31 -18.25 6.13 8.61
N ALA A 32 -18.05 7.40 8.25
CA ALA A 32 -16.93 8.21 8.73
C ALA A 32 -16.85 8.15 10.26
N SER A 33 -15.84 7.46 10.77
CA SER A 33 -15.51 7.47 12.19
C SER A 33 -15.31 8.92 12.65
N SER A 34 -15.87 9.28 13.81
CA SER A 34 -15.63 10.58 14.46
C SER A 34 -14.20 10.69 15.03
N ALA A 35 -13.42 9.62 14.99
CA ALA A 35 -12.04 9.62 15.45
C ALA A 35 -11.16 10.51 14.56
N PRO A 36 -10.17 11.21 15.13
CA PRO A 36 -9.18 11.95 14.37
C PRO A 36 -8.49 11.06 13.32
N TRP A 37 -8.15 11.65 12.17
CA TRP A 37 -7.36 10.94 11.17
C TRP A 37 -6.00 10.57 11.74
N ARG A 38 -5.57 9.33 11.52
CA ARG A 38 -4.26 8.85 11.91
C ARG A 38 -3.46 8.46 10.66
N MET A 39 -2.28 9.05 10.51
CA MET A 39 -1.32 8.63 9.50
C MET A 39 -0.74 7.26 9.86
N ARG A 40 -0.76 6.33 8.90
CA ARG A 40 -0.16 4.99 9.03
C ARG A 40 0.98 4.89 8.03
N LEU A 41 2.07 4.24 8.41
CA LEU A 41 3.29 4.17 7.60
C LEU A 41 3.58 2.73 7.16
N ALA A 42 3.87 2.58 5.88
CA ALA A 42 4.38 1.35 5.29
C ALA A 42 5.58 1.67 4.41
N THR A 43 6.28 0.66 3.93
CA THR A 43 7.28 0.84 2.89
C THR A 43 7.29 -0.36 1.94
N SER A 44 8.01 -0.26 0.83
CA SER A 44 7.99 -1.24 -0.24
C SER A 44 9.15 -2.22 -0.12
N SER A 45 8.88 -3.49 -0.38
CA SER A 45 9.86 -4.57 -0.31
C SER A 45 11.01 -4.42 -1.31
N ILE A 46 10.77 -3.70 -2.43
CA ILE A 46 11.81 -3.42 -3.42
C ILE A 46 13.01 -2.68 -2.85
N HIS A 47 12.85 -1.90 -1.78
CA HIS A 47 13.95 -1.24 -1.10
C HIS A 47 14.98 -2.22 -0.53
N PHE A 48 14.58 -3.47 -0.33
CA PHE A 48 15.41 -4.56 0.17
C PHE A 48 15.46 -5.75 -0.79
N MET A 49 15.34 -5.49 -2.11
CA MET A 49 15.25 -6.54 -3.15
C MET A 49 16.47 -7.48 -3.20
N GLY A 50 17.61 -7.06 -2.68
CA GLY A 50 18.80 -7.90 -2.55
C GLY A 50 18.75 -8.91 -1.39
N LEU A 51 17.70 -8.87 -0.54
CA LEU A 51 17.47 -9.81 0.55
C LEU A 51 16.34 -10.78 0.17
N PRO A 52 16.29 -12.01 0.75
CA PRO A 52 15.08 -12.82 0.72
C PRO A 52 13.90 -12.10 1.36
N ILE A 53 12.66 -12.42 0.92
CA ILE A 53 11.45 -11.72 1.43
C ILE A 53 11.32 -11.77 2.96
N GLU A 54 11.73 -12.88 3.60
CA GLU A 54 11.72 -13.01 5.05
C GLU A 54 12.62 -11.97 5.73
N LYS A 55 13.80 -11.74 5.16
CA LYS A 55 14.74 -10.75 5.67
C LYS A 55 14.33 -9.31 5.33
N ALA A 56 13.66 -9.10 4.21
CA ALA A 56 13.06 -7.81 3.90
C ALA A 56 11.94 -7.47 4.89
N CYS A 57 11.07 -8.42 5.24
CA CYS A 57 10.04 -8.25 6.27
C CYS A 57 10.65 -7.95 7.65
N GLU A 58 11.66 -8.72 8.07
CA GLU A 58 12.39 -8.50 9.32
C GLU A 58 12.94 -7.06 9.38
N ARG A 59 13.63 -6.63 8.32
CA ARG A 59 14.25 -5.30 8.27
C ARG A 59 13.22 -4.17 8.30
N ILE A 60 12.11 -4.32 7.58
CA ILE A 60 11.01 -3.35 7.56
C ILE A 60 10.34 -3.24 8.95
N ALA A 61 10.15 -4.37 9.62
CA ALA A 61 9.61 -4.40 10.99
C ALA A 61 10.56 -3.76 12.01
N GLU A 62 11.87 -4.04 11.93
CA GLU A 62 12.89 -3.42 12.77
C GLU A 62 12.91 -1.89 12.64
N LEU A 63 12.63 -1.37 11.44
CA LEU A 63 12.48 0.06 11.18
C LEU A 63 11.17 0.63 11.77
N GLY A 64 10.27 -0.22 12.28
CA GLY A 64 9.02 0.17 12.91
C GLY A 64 7.96 0.65 11.93
N PHE A 65 7.94 0.15 10.70
CA PHE A 65 6.81 0.31 9.79
C PHE A 65 5.66 -0.63 10.19
N GLU A 66 4.42 -0.20 9.95
CA GLU A 66 3.22 -0.97 10.31
C GLU A 66 2.84 -2.01 9.24
N ALA A 67 3.29 -1.78 7.99
CA ALA A 67 2.88 -2.61 6.86
C ALA A 67 3.94 -2.62 5.74
N ILE A 68 3.76 -3.55 4.82
CA ILE A 68 4.63 -3.76 3.67
C ILE A 68 3.83 -3.76 2.36
N ASP A 69 4.37 -3.15 1.33
CA ASP A 69 4.00 -3.32 -0.08
C ASP A 69 4.99 -4.29 -0.73
N ILE A 70 4.50 -5.41 -1.29
CA ILE A 70 5.35 -6.45 -1.87
C ILE A 70 5.37 -6.30 -3.39
N TRP A 71 6.58 -6.16 -3.95
CA TRP A 71 6.81 -5.87 -5.37
C TRP A 71 7.01 -7.12 -6.21
N SER A 72 6.41 -7.07 -7.42
CA SER A 72 6.66 -8.04 -8.50
C SER A 72 8.04 -7.83 -9.13
N ALA A 73 8.38 -8.62 -10.16
CA ALA A 73 9.70 -8.66 -10.81
C ALA A 73 10.15 -7.35 -11.50
N HIS A 74 9.49 -6.23 -11.27
CA HIS A 74 9.92 -4.92 -11.73
C HIS A 74 11.32 -4.58 -11.16
N GLU A 75 12.20 -4.03 -11.95
CA GLU A 75 13.61 -3.76 -11.59
C GLU A 75 14.36 -4.99 -11.03
N GLY A 76 13.88 -6.21 -11.29
CA GLY A 76 14.48 -7.44 -10.81
C GLY A 76 14.10 -7.83 -9.38
N CYS A 77 13.12 -7.18 -8.74
CA CYS A 77 12.66 -7.56 -7.41
C CYS A 77 11.99 -8.94 -7.42
N PRO A 78 12.50 -9.95 -6.67
CA PRO A 78 11.97 -11.30 -6.75
C PRO A 78 10.77 -11.55 -5.82
N HIS A 79 10.43 -10.62 -4.94
CA HIS A 79 9.68 -10.90 -3.73
C HIS A 79 8.28 -11.43 -3.97
N LEU A 80 7.48 -10.79 -4.86
CA LEU A 80 6.09 -11.23 -5.06
C LEU A 80 6.02 -12.56 -5.81
N ASP A 81 6.94 -12.82 -6.75
CA ASP A 81 7.03 -14.11 -7.42
C ASP A 81 7.47 -15.22 -6.47
N ASP A 82 8.41 -14.93 -5.55
CA ASP A 82 8.83 -15.86 -4.51
C ASP A 82 7.66 -16.17 -3.54
N VAL A 83 6.93 -15.15 -3.09
CA VAL A 83 5.72 -15.33 -2.29
C VAL A 83 4.70 -16.18 -3.02
N ALA A 84 4.43 -15.90 -4.29
CA ALA A 84 3.42 -16.63 -5.07
C ALA A 84 3.79 -18.10 -5.31
N SER A 85 5.08 -18.40 -5.53
CA SER A 85 5.54 -19.74 -5.90
C SER A 85 5.92 -20.62 -4.70
N ARG A 86 6.43 -20.04 -3.62
CA ARG A 86 7.02 -20.76 -2.50
C ARG A 86 6.20 -20.66 -1.21
N LEU A 87 5.74 -19.46 -0.83
CA LEU A 87 5.04 -19.26 0.43
C LEU A 87 3.54 -19.50 0.32
N GLY A 88 2.93 -19.05 -0.77
CA GLY A 88 1.49 -19.00 -0.91
C GLY A 88 0.83 -18.01 0.09
N PRO A 89 -0.51 -17.96 0.13
CA PRO A 89 -1.22 -17.01 0.99
C PRO A 89 -1.05 -17.31 2.48
N ASP A 90 -0.99 -18.56 2.87
CA ASP A 90 -0.91 -18.93 4.29
C ASP A 90 0.51 -18.69 4.82
N GLY A 91 1.56 -19.09 4.06
CA GLY A 91 2.95 -18.79 4.44
C GLY A 91 3.24 -17.28 4.46
N LEU A 92 2.61 -16.49 3.58
CA LEU A 92 2.72 -15.03 3.65
C LEU A 92 2.09 -14.48 4.94
N LYS A 93 0.91 -14.96 5.33
CA LYS A 93 0.28 -14.54 6.59
C LYS A 93 1.16 -14.87 7.79
N GLU A 94 1.66 -16.11 7.87
CA GLU A 94 2.55 -16.53 8.95
C GLU A 94 3.81 -15.65 9.02
N LEU A 95 4.40 -15.32 7.87
CA LEU A 95 5.55 -14.42 7.80
C LEU A 95 5.23 -13.02 8.31
N LEU A 96 4.12 -12.44 7.86
CA LEU A 96 3.70 -11.10 8.28
C LEU A 96 3.33 -11.06 9.77
N ASP A 97 2.60 -12.06 10.27
CA ASP A 97 2.22 -12.16 11.68
C ASP A 97 3.46 -12.30 12.60
N LYS A 98 4.45 -13.10 12.18
CA LYS A 98 5.73 -13.24 12.88
C LYS A 98 6.42 -11.91 13.11
N HIS A 99 6.37 -11.01 12.13
CA HIS A 99 7.01 -9.69 12.19
C HIS A 99 6.04 -8.57 12.59
N GLN A 100 4.79 -8.87 12.93
CA GLN A 100 3.74 -7.91 13.26
C GLN A 100 3.49 -6.85 12.15
N LEU A 101 3.75 -7.25 10.91
CA LEU A 101 3.48 -6.45 9.72
C LEU A 101 2.08 -6.75 9.17
N ARG A 102 1.49 -5.75 8.53
CA ARG A 102 0.28 -5.90 7.73
C ARG A 102 0.64 -5.87 6.24
N LEU A 103 -0.17 -6.54 5.43
CA LEU A 103 -0.09 -6.37 3.99
C LEU A 103 -0.76 -5.04 3.62
N SER A 104 -0.03 -4.10 3.03
CA SER A 104 -0.60 -2.85 2.50
C SER A 104 -0.98 -3.01 1.04
N ALA A 105 -0.08 -3.56 0.22
CA ALA A 105 -0.28 -3.69 -1.21
C ALA A 105 0.57 -4.80 -1.84
N PHE A 106 0.21 -5.15 -3.08
CA PHE A 106 1.09 -5.75 -4.07
C PHE A 106 1.31 -4.76 -5.22
N SER A 107 2.56 -4.38 -5.48
CA SER A 107 2.93 -3.61 -6.68
C SER A 107 3.20 -4.57 -7.84
N VAL A 108 2.21 -4.64 -8.76
CA VAL A 108 2.12 -5.70 -9.79
C VAL A 108 2.51 -5.24 -11.19
N TYR A 109 3.52 -4.39 -11.30
CA TYR A 109 3.97 -3.84 -12.59
C TYR A 109 4.46 -4.92 -13.57
N ALA A 110 5.03 -6.00 -13.06
CA ALA A 110 5.29 -7.18 -13.84
C ALA A 110 4.26 -8.29 -13.52
N GLY A 111 3.65 -8.86 -14.55
CA GLY A 111 2.64 -9.92 -14.43
C GLY A 111 1.19 -9.42 -14.31
N GLY A 112 0.98 -8.20 -13.86
CA GLY A 112 -0.34 -7.58 -13.74
C GLY A 112 -1.22 -8.12 -12.59
N TYR A 113 -2.27 -7.40 -12.25
CA TYR A 113 -3.14 -7.72 -11.12
C TYR A 113 -3.80 -9.10 -11.21
N ALA A 114 -4.28 -9.49 -12.39
CA ALA A 114 -5.00 -10.76 -12.57
C ALA A 114 -4.20 -11.99 -12.09
N ARG A 115 -2.87 -11.96 -12.25
CA ARG A 115 -1.98 -13.03 -11.82
C ARG A 115 -1.95 -13.22 -10.30
N TYR A 116 -2.11 -12.13 -9.53
CA TYR A 116 -1.93 -12.14 -8.08
C TYR A 116 -3.22 -11.87 -7.31
N ALA A 117 -4.35 -11.70 -7.99
CA ALA A 117 -5.62 -11.33 -7.36
C ALA A 117 -6.08 -12.32 -6.29
N GLU A 118 -6.01 -13.63 -6.58
CA GLU A 118 -6.38 -14.67 -5.62
C GLU A 118 -5.42 -14.70 -4.43
N LEU A 119 -4.10 -14.59 -4.68
CA LEU A 119 -3.09 -14.55 -3.63
C LEU A 119 -3.35 -13.36 -2.69
N LEU A 120 -3.59 -12.16 -3.25
CA LEU A 120 -3.88 -10.95 -2.49
C LEU A 120 -5.13 -11.12 -1.63
N GLY A 121 -6.21 -11.63 -2.21
CA GLY A 121 -7.46 -11.87 -1.49
C GLY A 121 -7.30 -12.87 -0.35
N ARG A 122 -6.65 -14.00 -0.60
CA ARG A 122 -6.40 -15.03 0.41
C ARG A 122 -5.38 -14.60 1.46
N ALA A 123 -4.47 -13.70 1.15
CA ALA A 123 -3.53 -13.12 2.12
C ALA A 123 -4.19 -12.08 3.06
N GLY A 124 -5.47 -11.78 2.91
CA GLY A 124 -6.21 -10.85 3.75
C GLY A 124 -6.79 -9.64 3.01
N GLY A 125 -6.65 -9.57 1.69
CA GLY A 125 -7.02 -8.44 0.86
C GLY A 125 -5.95 -7.35 0.87
N GLY A 126 -6.25 -6.21 0.28
CA GLY A 126 -5.34 -5.07 0.16
C GLY A 126 -5.47 -4.41 -1.20
N VAL A 127 -4.49 -3.60 -1.53
CA VAL A 127 -4.43 -2.85 -2.79
C VAL A 127 -3.45 -3.52 -3.74
N ALA A 128 -3.84 -3.71 -5.01
CA ALA A 128 -2.87 -3.99 -6.07
C ALA A 128 -2.58 -2.68 -6.82
N VAL A 129 -1.32 -2.36 -7.01
CA VAL A 129 -0.88 -1.15 -7.73
C VAL A 129 -0.36 -1.55 -9.10
N GLN A 130 -0.89 -0.95 -10.16
CA GLN A 130 -0.40 -1.11 -11.53
C GLN A 130 -0.40 0.22 -12.29
N GLY A 131 0.36 0.28 -13.39
CA GLY A 131 0.47 1.48 -14.22
C GLY A 131 -0.80 1.81 -14.99
N SER A 132 -0.87 3.05 -15.45
CA SER A 132 -1.92 3.60 -16.31
C SER A 132 -1.72 3.18 -17.78
N ALA A 133 -2.69 3.54 -18.62
CA ALA A 133 -2.56 3.45 -20.09
C ALA A 133 -1.60 4.52 -20.64
N GLY A 134 -1.22 4.36 -21.90
CA GLY A 134 -0.44 5.37 -22.62
C GLY A 134 -1.17 6.72 -22.78
N PRO A 135 -0.44 7.80 -23.11
CA PRO A 135 -0.99 9.15 -23.19
C PRO A 135 -2.02 9.32 -24.31
N CYS A 136 -2.74 10.42 -24.27
CA CYS A 136 -3.64 10.86 -25.33
C CYS A 136 -3.57 12.36 -25.51
N GLU A 137 -4.13 12.85 -26.63
CA GLU A 137 -4.30 14.30 -26.82
C GLU A 137 -5.32 14.85 -25.81
N PRO A 138 -5.14 16.10 -25.32
CA PRO A 138 -6.04 16.70 -24.33
C PRO A 138 -7.52 16.69 -24.75
N ALA A 139 -7.81 16.88 -26.03
CA ALA A 139 -9.20 16.85 -26.57
C ALA A 139 -9.85 15.46 -26.47
N GLU A 140 -9.06 14.41 -26.38
CA GLU A 140 -9.53 13.00 -26.31
C GLU A 140 -9.61 12.48 -24.87
N LEU A 141 -9.09 13.23 -23.89
CA LEU A 141 -8.90 12.76 -22.50
C LEU A 141 -10.15 12.10 -21.93
N SER A 142 -11.32 12.75 -22.04
CA SER A 142 -12.56 12.20 -21.47
C SER A 142 -13.01 10.90 -22.15
N SER A 143 -12.82 10.76 -23.46
CA SER A 143 -13.18 9.54 -24.19
C SER A 143 -12.21 8.42 -23.90
N ARG A 144 -10.91 8.71 -23.85
CA ARG A 144 -9.85 7.75 -23.54
C ARG A 144 -9.96 7.26 -22.11
N MET A 145 -10.27 8.15 -21.14
CA MET A 145 -10.47 7.77 -19.74
C MET A 145 -11.68 6.82 -19.60
N ARG A 146 -12.80 7.08 -20.27
CA ARG A 146 -13.95 6.14 -20.28
C ARG A 146 -13.58 4.78 -20.86
N GLN A 147 -12.88 4.76 -22.00
CA GLN A 147 -12.42 3.51 -22.61
C GLN A 147 -11.46 2.74 -21.70
N PHE A 148 -10.56 3.44 -21.04
CA PHE A 148 -9.61 2.85 -20.11
C PHE A 148 -10.32 2.20 -18.91
N ILE A 149 -11.21 2.93 -18.24
CA ILE A 149 -11.97 2.39 -17.10
C ILE A 149 -12.88 1.23 -17.53
N GLU A 150 -13.48 1.32 -18.70
CA GLU A 150 -14.26 0.19 -19.27
C GLU A 150 -13.41 -1.05 -19.48
N SER A 151 -12.17 -0.89 -19.96
CA SER A 151 -11.24 -1.99 -20.16
C SER A 151 -10.80 -2.66 -18.86
N LEU A 152 -10.92 -1.96 -17.72
CA LEU A 152 -10.58 -2.48 -16.38
C LEU A 152 -11.72 -3.29 -15.73
N LYS A 153 -12.92 -3.34 -16.31
CA LYS A 153 -14.06 -4.08 -15.72
C LYS A 153 -13.73 -5.52 -15.31
N PRO A 154 -13.06 -6.36 -16.14
CA PRO A 154 -12.71 -7.70 -15.71
C PRO A 154 -11.80 -7.74 -14.48
N LEU A 155 -10.92 -6.75 -14.32
CA LEU A 155 -10.06 -6.63 -13.14
C LEU A 155 -10.83 -6.12 -11.92
N ILE A 156 -11.80 -5.24 -12.11
CA ILE A 156 -12.69 -4.78 -11.04
C ILE A 156 -13.52 -5.96 -10.50
N GLU A 157 -14.05 -6.82 -11.37
CA GLU A 157 -14.78 -8.05 -11.00
C GLU A 157 -13.88 -9.00 -10.19
N LEU A 158 -12.61 -9.15 -10.58
CA LEU A 158 -11.63 -9.90 -9.80
C LEU A 158 -11.39 -9.26 -8.43
N ALA A 159 -11.33 -7.93 -8.35
CA ALA A 159 -11.15 -7.22 -7.09
C ALA A 159 -12.36 -7.41 -6.15
N GLU A 160 -13.56 -7.42 -6.66
CA GLU A 160 -14.77 -7.76 -5.91
C GLU A 160 -14.73 -9.20 -5.43
N LYS A 161 -14.47 -10.15 -6.34
CA LYS A 161 -14.39 -11.60 -6.05
C LYS A 161 -13.39 -11.91 -4.95
N HIS A 162 -12.23 -11.27 -4.96
CA HIS A 162 -11.13 -11.53 -4.05
C HIS A 162 -11.02 -10.51 -2.89
N ASN A 163 -12.05 -9.67 -2.68
CA ASN A 163 -12.10 -8.65 -1.63
C ASN A 163 -10.82 -7.79 -1.56
N SER A 164 -10.37 -7.33 -2.71
CA SER A 164 -9.19 -6.46 -2.86
C SER A 164 -9.54 -5.18 -3.64
N TYR A 165 -8.58 -4.34 -3.88
CA TYR A 165 -8.70 -3.08 -4.60
C TYR A 165 -7.65 -2.99 -5.68
N LEU A 166 -7.99 -2.34 -6.80
CA LEU A 166 -7.06 -2.01 -7.87
C LEU A 166 -6.79 -0.51 -7.87
N ALA A 167 -5.54 -0.12 -7.73
CA ALA A 167 -5.09 1.27 -7.79
C ALA A 167 -4.25 1.49 -9.05
N ILE A 168 -4.61 2.51 -9.81
CA ILE A 168 -3.89 2.93 -11.02
C ILE A 168 -2.90 4.02 -10.66
N GLU A 169 -1.62 3.74 -10.91
CA GLU A 169 -0.57 4.71 -10.68
C GLU A 169 -0.47 5.72 -11.81
N ASN A 170 -0.31 6.99 -11.44
CA ASN A 170 0.03 8.04 -12.37
C ASN A 170 1.52 7.99 -12.72
N HIS A 171 1.82 8.27 -14.00
CA HIS A 171 3.18 8.35 -14.49
C HIS A 171 3.31 9.46 -15.53
N GLY A 172 4.50 10.06 -15.64
CA GLY A 172 4.76 11.04 -16.70
C GLY A 172 4.54 10.42 -18.08
N SER A 173 3.88 11.14 -18.97
CA SER A 173 3.52 10.67 -20.31
C SER A 173 2.63 9.42 -20.33
N ALA A 174 1.70 9.32 -19.37
CA ALA A 174 0.65 8.31 -19.31
C ALA A 174 -0.74 8.96 -19.42
N LEU A 175 -1.79 8.15 -19.49
CA LEU A 175 -3.17 8.68 -19.49
C LEU A 175 -3.51 9.36 -18.16
N LEU A 176 -2.98 8.85 -17.05
CA LEU A 176 -3.12 9.44 -15.73
C LEU A 176 -1.78 10.13 -15.40
N ASP A 177 -1.65 11.42 -15.67
CA ASP A 177 -0.41 12.17 -15.48
C ASP A 177 -0.59 13.58 -14.87
N ALA A 178 -1.61 14.34 -15.28
CA ALA A 178 -1.83 15.74 -14.93
C ALA A 178 -3.16 15.94 -14.18
N PRO A 179 -3.38 17.04 -13.45
CA PRO A 179 -4.59 17.28 -12.65
C PRO A 179 -5.91 17.01 -13.37
N ASP A 180 -6.00 17.40 -14.66
CA ASP A 180 -7.20 17.17 -15.46
C ASP A 180 -7.49 15.68 -15.68
N SER A 181 -6.45 14.85 -15.81
CA SER A 181 -6.61 13.39 -15.96
C SER A 181 -7.07 12.73 -14.66
N PHE A 182 -6.64 13.21 -13.51
CA PHE A 182 -7.15 12.76 -12.21
C PHE A 182 -8.63 13.11 -12.05
N LYS A 183 -9.00 14.35 -12.43
CA LYS A 183 -10.40 14.76 -12.43
C LYS A 183 -11.24 13.89 -13.37
N ALA A 184 -10.79 13.64 -14.60
CA ALA A 184 -11.46 12.77 -15.55
C ALA A 184 -11.63 11.34 -15.04
N PHE A 185 -10.61 10.80 -14.34
CA PHE A 185 -10.68 9.49 -13.71
C PHE A 185 -11.75 9.46 -12.61
N VAL A 186 -11.70 10.42 -11.68
CA VAL A 186 -12.61 10.49 -10.53
C VAL A 186 -14.06 10.67 -10.98
N ASP A 187 -14.30 11.53 -11.98
CA ASP A 187 -15.64 11.78 -12.55
C ASP A 187 -16.21 10.55 -13.30
N THR A 188 -15.32 9.69 -13.84
CA THR A 188 -15.74 8.54 -14.66
C THR A 188 -15.85 7.25 -13.84
N ASN A 189 -14.97 7.05 -12.87
CA ASN A 189 -14.95 5.82 -12.07
C ASN A 189 -16.07 5.79 -11.04
N THR A 190 -16.93 4.78 -11.16
CA THR A 190 -18.04 4.52 -10.22
C THR A 190 -17.79 3.32 -9.30
N SER A 191 -16.73 2.54 -9.55
CA SER A 191 -16.44 1.35 -8.74
C SER A 191 -15.71 1.71 -7.45
N PRO A 192 -16.17 1.24 -6.30
CA PRO A 192 -15.42 1.39 -5.06
C PRO A 192 -14.16 0.51 -4.98
N ARG A 193 -14.00 -0.44 -5.92
CA ARG A 193 -12.84 -1.35 -5.98
C ARG A 193 -11.72 -0.85 -6.88
N LEU A 194 -11.95 0.24 -7.63
CA LEU A 194 -10.97 0.90 -8.47
C LEU A 194 -10.64 2.28 -7.89
N GLY A 195 -9.36 2.65 -7.91
CA GLY A 195 -8.93 3.97 -7.46
C GLY A 195 -7.54 4.33 -7.96
N ILE A 196 -6.90 5.24 -7.28
CA ILE A 196 -5.66 5.90 -7.68
C ILE A 196 -4.53 5.52 -6.71
N ALA A 197 -3.38 5.17 -7.26
CA ALA A 197 -2.10 5.18 -6.58
C ALA A 197 -1.37 6.46 -6.98
N LEU A 198 -1.19 7.37 -6.04
CA LEU A 198 -0.60 8.68 -6.32
C LEU A 198 0.91 8.64 -6.11
N ALA A 199 1.64 8.95 -7.18
CA ALA A 199 3.10 9.13 -7.21
C ALA A 199 3.43 10.62 -7.43
N PRO A 200 3.64 11.41 -6.36
CA PRO A 200 3.90 12.85 -6.42
C PRO A 200 5.13 13.23 -7.25
N TYR A 201 6.12 12.34 -7.34
CA TYR A 201 7.30 12.53 -8.17
C TYR A 201 6.95 13.03 -9.58
N HIS A 202 5.99 12.37 -10.23
CA HIS A 202 5.57 12.72 -11.59
C HIS A 202 4.80 14.05 -11.65
N LEU A 203 4.03 14.39 -10.64
CA LEU A 203 3.35 15.69 -10.55
C LEU A 203 4.34 16.83 -10.39
N GLN A 204 5.40 16.63 -9.62
CA GLN A 204 6.45 17.65 -9.45
C GLN A 204 7.20 17.94 -10.74
N THR A 205 7.38 16.96 -11.65
CA THR A 205 7.97 17.21 -12.98
C THR A 205 7.12 18.19 -13.80
N LEU A 206 5.81 18.16 -13.61
CA LEU A 206 4.83 19.05 -14.27
C LEU A 206 4.59 20.34 -13.47
N LYS A 207 5.26 20.53 -12.32
CA LYS A 207 5.02 21.61 -11.37
C LYS A 207 3.55 21.69 -10.89
N ALA A 208 2.85 20.55 -10.89
CA ALA A 208 1.48 20.45 -10.43
C ALA A 208 1.42 20.40 -8.89
N SER A 209 0.33 20.91 -8.31
CA SER A 209 0.11 20.94 -6.88
C SER A 209 -0.28 19.55 -6.37
N VAL A 210 0.61 18.88 -5.64
CA VAL A 210 0.34 17.57 -5.01
C VAL A 210 -0.85 17.63 -4.04
N PRO A 211 -0.96 18.62 -3.13
CA PRO A 211 -2.13 18.75 -2.25
C PRO A 211 -3.45 18.90 -2.98
N GLU A 212 -3.46 19.62 -4.09
CA GLU A 212 -4.66 19.77 -4.92
C GLU A 212 -5.08 18.43 -5.55
N VAL A 213 -4.14 17.69 -6.12
CA VAL A 213 -4.42 16.38 -6.71
C VAL A 213 -4.88 15.37 -5.64
N ILE A 214 -4.31 15.39 -4.43
CA ILE A 214 -4.81 14.58 -3.31
C ILE A 214 -6.30 14.89 -3.05
N ARG A 215 -6.70 16.17 -3.03
CA ARG A 215 -8.10 16.55 -2.81
C ARG A 215 -9.00 16.15 -3.99
N ILE A 216 -8.51 16.25 -5.24
CA ILE A 216 -9.24 15.74 -6.42
C ILE A 216 -9.49 14.25 -6.28
N CYS A 217 -8.48 13.45 -5.92
CA CYS A 217 -8.62 12.01 -5.74
C CYS A 217 -9.62 11.65 -4.63
N GLY A 218 -9.63 12.40 -3.54
CA GLY A 218 -10.57 12.22 -2.44
C GLY A 218 -10.62 10.77 -1.95
N ARG A 219 -11.81 10.18 -1.91
CA ARG A 219 -12.01 8.79 -1.48
C ARG A 219 -11.47 7.74 -2.46
N GLN A 220 -11.18 8.12 -3.70
CA GLN A 220 -10.60 7.22 -4.69
C GLN A 220 -9.08 7.14 -4.58
N LEU A 221 -8.44 7.85 -3.65
CA LEU A 221 -7.03 7.67 -3.32
C LEU A 221 -6.87 6.39 -2.48
N LEU A 222 -6.34 5.33 -3.09
CA LEU A 222 -6.17 4.02 -2.45
C LEU A 222 -4.73 3.78 -1.98
N PHE A 223 -3.76 4.40 -2.65
CA PHE A 223 -2.34 4.23 -2.35
C PHE A 223 -1.61 5.56 -2.53
N PHE A 224 -0.61 5.85 -1.69
CA PHE A 224 0.15 7.10 -1.73
C PHE A 224 1.64 6.85 -1.52
N TYR A 225 2.43 7.23 -2.51
CA TYR A 225 3.88 7.29 -2.41
C TYR A 225 4.32 8.64 -1.83
N ALA A 226 4.98 8.66 -0.68
CA ALA A 226 5.71 9.84 -0.22
C ALA A 226 7.06 9.87 -0.95
N TRP A 227 7.03 10.35 -2.19
CA TRP A 227 8.11 10.27 -3.15
C TRP A 227 8.27 11.60 -3.89
N GLN A 228 9.46 12.21 -3.79
CA GLN A 228 9.73 13.51 -4.42
C GLN A 228 10.68 13.41 -5.60
N ASN A 229 10.54 14.36 -6.55
CA ASN A 229 11.37 14.44 -7.76
C ASN A 229 12.76 15.01 -7.43
N GLN A 230 13.65 14.15 -7.01
CA GLN A 230 15.04 14.41 -6.69
C GLN A 230 15.91 13.21 -7.09
N PRO A 231 17.24 13.37 -7.25
CA PRO A 231 18.12 12.25 -7.50
C PRO A 231 18.38 11.42 -6.22
N ASP A 232 18.69 10.14 -6.39
CA ASP A 232 19.16 9.20 -5.37
C ASP A 232 18.27 9.18 -4.12
N SER A 233 18.86 8.98 -2.93
CA SER A 233 18.14 8.97 -1.64
C SER A 233 17.39 10.27 -1.36
N LYS A 234 17.69 11.38 -2.05
CA LYS A 234 16.93 12.63 -1.92
C LYS A 234 15.49 12.52 -2.45
N GLN A 235 15.14 11.42 -3.08
CA GLN A 235 13.74 11.09 -3.40
C GLN A 235 12.90 10.82 -2.15
N LEU A 236 13.54 10.39 -1.05
CA LEU A 236 12.86 10.09 0.21
C LEU A 236 12.50 11.36 1.01
N PRO A 237 11.38 11.32 1.75
CA PRO A 237 10.97 12.38 2.66
C PRO A 237 12.09 12.76 3.66
N GLY A 238 12.29 14.03 3.91
CA GLY A 238 13.29 14.51 4.89
C GLY A 238 14.75 14.33 4.49
N VAL A 239 15.05 13.49 3.50
CA VAL A 239 16.39 13.39 2.88
C VAL A 239 16.49 14.41 1.75
N GLY A 240 15.43 14.60 0.98
CA GLY A 240 15.33 15.67 -0.02
C GLY A 240 14.67 16.94 0.52
N PRO A 241 14.60 18.00 -0.31
CA PRO A 241 14.25 19.35 0.13
C PRO A 241 12.74 19.65 0.22
N THR A 242 11.87 18.74 -0.27
CA THR A 242 10.44 19.04 -0.34
C THR A 242 9.82 19.05 1.07
N ASP A 243 9.17 20.17 1.45
CA ASP A 243 8.30 20.16 2.62
C ASP A 243 7.01 19.38 2.30
N MET A 244 6.85 18.20 2.92
CA MET A 244 5.67 17.36 2.74
C MET A 244 4.55 17.65 3.75
N THR A 245 4.71 18.64 4.63
CA THR A 245 3.64 19.03 5.56
C THR A 245 2.31 19.33 4.86
N PRO A 246 2.29 20.08 3.71
CA PRO A 246 1.05 20.30 2.97
C PRO A 246 0.44 19.03 2.37
N TRP A 247 1.26 18.01 2.06
CA TRP A 247 0.78 16.71 1.55
C TRP A 247 0.09 15.93 2.67
N VAL A 248 0.73 15.88 3.85
CA VAL A 248 0.16 15.23 5.05
C VAL A 248 -1.15 15.90 5.44
N GLN A 249 -1.23 17.25 5.39
CA GLN A 249 -2.48 17.98 5.63
C GLN A 249 -3.57 17.59 4.63
N ALA A 250 -3.26 17.54 3.33
CA ALA A 250 -4.23 17.15 2.31
C ALA A 250 -4.72 15.72 2.47
N LEU A 251 -3.84 14.78 2.87
CA LEU A 251 -4.23 13.40 3.22
C LEU A 251 -5.18 13.36 4.41
N ALA A 252 -4.94 14.20 5.43
CA ALA A 252 -5.84 14.36 6.58
C ALA A 252 -7.20 14.95 6.17
N ASP A 253 -7.21 15.99 5.32
CA ASP A 253 -8.42 16.66 4.81
C ASP A 253 -9.35 15.65 4.13
N VAL A 254 -8.80 14.75 3.30
CA VAL A 254 -9.57 13.72 2.59
C VAL A 254 -9.82 12.47 3.44
N LYS A 255 -9.33 12.43 4.67
CA LYS A 255 -9.38 11.26 5.58
C LYS A 255 -8.84 10.00 4.91
N TYR A 256 -7.65 10.11 4.30
CA TYR A 256 -7.01 9.01 3.60
C TYR A 256 -6.89 7.77 4.49
N ARG A 257 -7.32 6.61 3.97
CA ARG A 257 -7.43 5.37 4.76
C ARG A 257 -6.29 4.38 4.52
N GLY A 258 -5.46 4.62 3.51
CA GLY A 258 -4.31 3.80 3.18
C GLY A 258 -3.10 4.06 4.08
N TYR A 259 -1.97 3.53 3.66
CA TYR A 259 -0.66 3.80 4.26
C TYR A 259 0.09 4.84 3.42
N VAL A 260 0.87 5.68 4.08
CA VAL A 260 1.84 6.57 3.42
C VAL A 260 3.14 5.80 3.27
N HIS A 261 3.65 5.69 2.03
CA HIS A 261 4.82 4.89 1.70
C HIS A 261 5.98 5.81 1.33
N PRO A 262 6.97 6.04 2.22
CA PRO A 262 8.26 6.58 1.78
C PRO A 262 8.81 5.71 0.66
N PHE A 263 9.15 6.34 -0.47
CA PHE A 263 9.56 5.62 -1.66
C PHE A 263 10.70 6.31 -2.41
N MET A 264 11.54 5.50 -3.03
CA MET A 264 12.53 5.93 -4.03
C MET A 264 12.81 4.82 -5.03
N HIS A 265 13.19 5.18 -6.23
CA HIS A 265 13.90 4.31 -7.14
C HIS A 265 15.40 4.37 -6.86
N GLY A 266 16.08 3.27 -7.17
CA GLY A 266 17.49 3.09 -6.87
C GLY A 266 17.72 2.16 -5.69
N HIS A 267 18.86 1.50 -5.69
CA HIS A 267 19.16 0.40 -4.77
C HIS A 267 20.51 0.62 -4.08
N PRO A 268 20.61 1.59 -3.16
CA PRO A 268 21.80 1.71 -2.31
C PRO A 268 21.93 0.44 -1.46
N GLY A 269 23.11 0.21 -0.89
CA GLY A 269 23.31 -0.93 0.01
C GLY A 269 22.28 -0.94 1.15
N THR A 270 21.93 -2.13 1.63
CA THR A 270 20.84 -2.40 2.59
C THR A 270 20.87 -1.48 3.82
N ASP A 271 22.06 -1.23 4.39
CA ASP A 271 22.19 -0.39 5.59
C ASP A 271 22.00 1.10 5.29
N VAL A 272 22.39 1.56 4.09
CA VAL A 272 22.13 2.93 3.62
C VAL A 272 20.63 3.11 3.45
N MET A 273 19.97 2.20 2.73
CA MET A 273 18.51 2.21 2.56
C MET A 273 17.77 2.21 3.89
N ALA A 274 18.17 1.35 4.83
CA ALA A 274 17.53 1.28 6.15
C ALA A 274 17.64 2.60 6.92
N ARG A 275 18.83 3.22 6.93
CA ARG A 275 19.04 4.52 7.57
C ARG A 275 18.20 5.63 6.93
N ASP A 276 18.17 5.68 5.60
CA ASP A 276 17.46 6.72 4.87
C ASP A 276 15.92 6.55 5.00
N LEU A 277 15.41 5.31 5.04
CA LEU A 277 14.02 5.01 5.36
C LEU A 277 13.65 5.37 6.81
N ALA A 278 14.55 5.13 7.78
CA ALA A 278 14.34 5.57 9.17
C ALA A 278 14.21 7.10 9.24
N THR A 279 15.07 7.83 8.55
CA THR A 279 14.99 9.29 8.44
C THR A 279 13.65 9.73 7.83
N ALA A 280 13.24 9.09 6.74
CA ALA A 280 11.99 9.41 6.05
C ALA A 280 10.76 9.15 6.92
N LYS A 281 10.77 8.06 7.68
CA LYS A 281 9.70 7.72 8.63
C LYS A 281 9.57 8.78 9.73
N GLU A 282 10.66 9.15 10.38
CA GLU A 282 10.63 10.15 11.45
C GLU A 282 10.22 11.54 10.90
N TYR A 283 10.72 11.94 9.74
CA TYR A 283 10.29 13.18 9.10
C TYR A 283 8.77 13.24 8.83
N LEU A 284 8.18 12.16 8.33
CA LEU A 284 6.73 12.10 8.11
C LEU A 284 5.95 12.17 9.42
N LYS A 285 6.43 11.51 10.48
CA LYS A 285 5.85 11.63 11.82
C LYS A 285 5.93 13.07 12.33
N ASP A 286 7.05 13.75 12.14
CA ASP A 286 7.20 15.16 12.52
C ASP A 286 6.24 16.07 11.75
N CYS A 287 6.02 15.82 10.45
CA CYS A 287 4.99 16.52 9.68
C CYS A 287 3.60 16.32 10.28
N TYR A 288 3.26 15.07 10.65
CA TYR A 288 1.99 14.76 11.28
C TYR A 288 1.82 15.44 12.64
N VAL A 289 2.85 15.38 13.51
CA VAL A 289 2.83 15.98 14.85
C VAL A 289 2.70 17.50 14.78
N ARG A 290 3.36 18.14 13.83
CA ARG A 290 3.22 19.61 13.62
C ARG A 290 1.78 20.02 13.28
N LEU A 291 1.01 19.16 12.63
CA LEU A 291 -0.37 19.45 12.21
C LEU A 291 -1.43 19.07 13.23
N HIS A 292 -1.20 18.00 13.97
CA HIS A 292 -2.25 17.37 14.81
C HIS A 292 -1.86 17.27 16.29
N GLY A 293 -0.66 17.70 16.68
CA GLY A 293 -0.10 17.44 18.00
C GLY A 293 0.44 16.02 18.14
N PRO A 294 1.09 15.70 19.27
CA PRO A 294 1.54 14.35 19.54
C PRO A 294 0.36 13.39 19.51
N ALA A 295 0.51 12.25 18.84
CA ALA A 295 -0.51 11.21 18.90
C ALA A 295 -0.65 10.72 20.34
N ASP A 296 -1.87 10.66 20.86
CA ASP A 296 -2.14 9.99 22.12
C ASP A 296 -1.64 8.55 22.03
N THR A 297 -0.65 8.23 22.85
CA THR A 297 0.07 6.94 22.91
C THR A 297 -0.80 5.84 23.48
#